data_29e3f0cbbe9be6dd8685c900d3fe6b9d
#
_entry.id   29e3f0cbbe9be6dd8685c900d3fe6b9d
#
_cell.length_a   1.000
_cell.length_b   1.000
_cell.length_c   1.000
_cell.angle_alpha   90.00
_cell.angle_beta   90.00
_cell.angle_gamma   90.00
#
_symmetry.space_group_name_H-M   'P 1'
#
loop_
_entity.id
_entity.type
_entity.pdbx_description
1 polymer ?
#
loop_
_entity_poly.entity_id
_entity_poly.type
_entity_poly.pdbx_seq_one_letter_code
_entity_poly.pdbx_strand_id
1 'polypeptide(L)' 'MLGLSKQLRHELKNYGVRVTAVMPGATLTNAWAGVDFPANRFIQADDVAKTIKAVYELSSSADVEEIVIRPQLGDI' A
#
# COMPACT_ATOMS: atom_id res chain seq x y z
N MET A 1 12.84 0.18 -3.63
CA MET A 1 11.77 1.08 -3.19
C MET A 1 11.81 1.39 -1.70
N LEU A 2 11.96 0.43 -0.81
CA LEU A 2 12.03 0.70 0.64
C LEU A 2 13.22 1.58 1.01
N GLY A 3 14.38 1.38 0.39
CA GLY A 3 15.56 2.21 0.65
C GLY A 3 15.32 3.67 0.31
N LEU A 4 14.67 3.94 -0.83
CA LEU A 4 14.32 5.30 -1.25
C LEU A 4 13.30 5.93 -0.29
N SER A 5 12.29 5.18 0.13
CA SER A 5 11.29 5.66 1.09
C SER A 5 11.92 6.06 2.42
N LYS A 6 12.85 5.25 2.92
CA LYS A 6 13.55 5.55 4.18
C LYS A 6 14.42 6.79 4.05
N GLN A 7 15.10 6.96 2.92
CA GLN A 7 15.92 8.13 2.66
C GLN A 7 15.07 9.40 2.60
N LEU A 8 13.95 9.35 1.85
CA LEU A 8 13.03 10.49 1.75
C LEU A 8 12.45 10.86 3.12
N ARG A 9 12.07 9.86 3.91
CA ARG A 9 11.54 10.10 5.26
C ARG A 9 12.57 10.81 6.14
N HIS A 10 13.81 10.36 6.09
CA HIS A 10 14.89 10.95 6.85
C HIS A 10 15.13 12.41 6.44
N GLU A 11 15.15 12.69 5.16
CA GLU A 11 15.39 14.03 4.63
C GLU A 11 14.25 15.00 4.90
N LEU A 12 13.00 14.52 4.86
CA LEU A 12 11.82 15.37 4.87
C LEU A 12 11.14 15.48 6.24
N LYS A 13 11.56 14.69 7.23
CA LYS A 13 10.89 14.67 8.53
C LYS A 13 10.87 16.04 9.24
N ASN A 14 11.91 16.83 9.07
CA ASN A 14 12.02 18.15 9.69
C ASN A 14 11.12 19.20 9.01
N TYR A 15 10.55 18.86 7.86
CA TYR A 15 9.60 19.72 7.12
C TYR A 15 8.14 19.31 7.38
N GLY A 16 7.91 18.38 8.29
CA GLY A 16 6.58 17.90 8.57
C GLY A 16 5.99 16.98 7.47
N VAL A 17 6.83 16.46 6.59
CA VAL A 17 6.40 15.58 5.50
C VAL A 17 6.49 14.13 5.96
N ARG A 18 5.40 13.38 5.77
CA ARG A 18 5.34 11.95 6.06
C ARG A 18 5.48 11.17 4.76
N VAL A 19 6.22 10.08 4.82
CA VAL A 19 6.44 9.20 3.66
C VAL A 19 6.00 7.79 4.01
N THR A 20 5.07 7.26 3.22
CA THR A 20 4.53 5.91 3.39
C THR A 20 4.81 5.09 2.14
N ALA A 21 5.43 3.93 2.31
CA ALA A 21 5.60 2.97 1.23
C ALA A 21 4.43 1.98 1.25
N VAL A 22 3.68 1.90 0.15
CA VAL A 22 2.56 0.97 0.02
C VAL A 22 2.99 -0.14 -0.92
N MET A 23 2.91 -1.38 -0.45
CA MET A 23 3.34 -2.57 -1.20
C MET A 23 2.16 -3.54 -1.32
N PRO A 24 1.24 -3.31 -2.29
CA PRO A 24 0.16 -4.25 -2.53
C PRO A 24 0.68 -5.47 -3.29
N GLY A 25 0.20 -6.65 -2.93
CA GLY A 25 0.39 -7.85 -3.72
C GLY A 25 -0.54 -7.89 -4.94
N ALA A 26 -0.89 -9.09 -5.40
CA ALA A 26 -1.76 -9.24 -6.58
C ALA A 26 -3.12 -8.59 -6.35
N THR A 27 -3.36 -7.48 -7.01
CA THR A 27 -4.59 -6.70 -6.92
C THR A 27 -5.41 -6.93 -8.18
N LEU A 28 -6.73 -7.07 -8.03
CA LEU A 28 -7.61 -7.28 -9.17
C LEU A 28 -7.63 -6.05 -10.07
N THR A 29 -7.00 -6.17 -11.22
CA THR A 29 -6.92 -5.12 -12.25
C THR A 29 -7.07 -5.77 -13.62
N ASN A 30 -7.10 -4.95 -14.67
CA ASN A 30 -7.17 -5.44 -16.03
C ASN A 30 -5.98 -6.32 -16.42
N ALA A 31 -4.83 -6.15 -15.77
CA ALA A 31 -3.65 -6.97 -16.03
C ALA A 31 -3.87 -8.45 -15.71
N TRP A 32 -4.84 -8.77 -14.86
CA TRP A 32 -5.18 -10.12 -14.48
C TRP A 32 -6.40 -10.67 -15.25
N ALA A 33 -6.95 -9.91 -16.20
CA ALA A 33 -8.05 -10.36 -17.03
C ALA A 33 -7.63 -11.59 -17.83
N GLY A 34 -8.46 -12.65 -17.81
CA GLY A 34 -8.15 -13.91 -18.48
C GLY A 34 -7.32 -14.89 -17.66
N VAL A 35 -6.86 -14.52 -16.48
CA VAL A 35 -6.21 -15.44 -15.54
C VAL A 35 -7.28 -16.31 -14.87
N ASP A 36 -7.01 -17.61 -14.75
CA ASP A 36 -7.98 -18.58 -14.25
C ASP A 36 -8.02 -18.65 -12.72
N PHE A 37 -8.19 -17.49 -12.07
CA PHE A 37 -8.40 -17.39 -10.64
C PHE A 37 -9.69 -16.62 -10.35
N PRO A 38 -10.45 -17.03 -9.32
CA PRO A 38 -11.65 -16.27 -8.93
C PRO A 38 -11.28 -14.85 -8.45
N ALA A 39 -12.20 -13.92 -8.66
CA ALA A 39 -11.97 -12.51 -8.31
C ALA A 39 -11.62 -12.32 -6.84
N ASN A 40 -12.21 -13.12 -5.93
CA ASN A 40 -11.94 -13.01 -4.50
C ASN A 40 -10.57 -13.56 -4.09
N ARG A 41 -9.80 -14.12 -5.02
CA ARG A 41 -8.43 -14.58 -4.78
C ARG A 41 -7.44 -13.41 -4.79
N PHE A 42 -7.83 -12.26 -5.35
CA PHE A 42 -7.02 -11.07 -5.46
C PHE A 42 -7.40 -10.04 -4.39
N ILE A 43 -6.44 -9.15 -4.08
CA ILE A 43 -6.74 -7.96 -3.30
C ILE A 43 -7.68 -7.09 -4.12
N GLN A 44 -8.73 -6.56 -3.50
CA GLN A 44 -9.63 -5.63 -4.16
C GLN A 44 -9.00 -4.23 -4.18
N ALA A 45 -9.05 -3.57 -5.33
CA ALA A 45 -8.48 -2.22 -5.47
C ALA A 45 -9.11 -1.23 -4.48
N ASP A 46 -10.41 -1.40 -4.17
CA ASP A 46 -11.11 -0.57 -3.21
C ASP A 46 -10.52 -0.69 -1.80
N ASP A 47 -10.08 -1.86 -1.40
CA ASP A 47 -9.44 -2.07 -0.09
C ASP A 47 -8.09 -1.37 0.00
N VAL A 48 -7.34 -1.35 -1.08
CA VAL A 48 -6.08 -0.60 -1.16
C VAL A 48 -6.37 0.89 -1.01
N ALA A 49 -7.35 1.40 -1.73
CA ALA A 49 -7.74 2.81 -1.67
C ALA A 49 -8.23 3.22 -0.28
N LYS A 50 -9.03 2.38 0.38
CA LYS A 50 -9.52 2.63 1.74
C LYS A 50 -8.38 2.66 2.75
N THR A 51 -7.39 1.79 2.59
CA THR A 51 -6.22 1.75 3.47
C THR A 51 -5.40 3.03 3.34
N ILE A 52 -5.15 3.49 2.13
CA ILE A 52 -4.41 4.73 1.87
C ILE A 52 -5.17 5.93 2.46
N LYS A 53 -6.48 5.99 2.27
CA LYS A 53 -7.31 7.06 2.82
C LYS A 53 -7.24 7.08 4.35
N ALA A 54 -7.33 5.91 5.00
CA ALA A 54 -7.27 5.81 6.45
C ALA A 54 -5.93 6.35 6.98
N VAL A 55 -4.82 6.03 6.33
CA VAL A 55 -3.51 6.53 6.71
C VAL A 55 -3.41 8.04 6.51
N TYR A 56 -3.93 8.54 5.40
CA TYR A 56 -3.95 9.97 5.10
C TYR A 56 -4.71 10.77 6.16
N GLU A 57 -5.78 10.21 6.71
CA GLU A 57 -6.64 10.87 7.70
C GLU A 57 -6.10 10.81 9.15
N LEU A 58 -4.97 10.12 9.38
CA LEU A 58 -4.36 10.08 10.71
C LEU A 58 -3.87 11.47 11.11
N SER A 59 -3.72 11.67 12.42
CA SER A 59 -3.18 12.92 12.93
C SER A 59 -1.74 13.13 12.46
N SER A 60 -1.28 14.37 12.51
CA SER A 60 0.08 14.72 12.06
C SER A 60 1.18 14.11 12.92
N SER A 61 0.84 13.57 14.09
CA SER A 61 1.84 12.94 14.97
C SER A 61 2.07 11.46 14.67
N ALA A 62 1.31 10.87 13.74
CA ALA A 62 1.47 9.47 13.36
C ALA A 62 2.09 9.37 11.96
N ASP A 63 3.14 8.58 11.84
CA ASP A 63 3.77 8.28 10.55
C ASP A 63 3.71 6.77 10.31
N VAL A 64 2.88 6.35 9.38
CA VAL A 64 2.82 4.95 8.96
C VAL A 64 3.90 4.75 7.90
N GLU A 65 4.94 4.03 8.26
CA GLU A 65 6.12 3.93 7.41
C GLU A 65 5.95 2.95 6.25
N GLU A 66 5.29 1.83 6.51
CA GLU A 66 5.14 0.78 5.52
C GLU A 66 3.76 0.14 5.65
N ILE A 67 3.13 -0.14 4.50
CA ILE A 67 1.89 -0.90 4.43
C ILE A 67 2.11 -2.06 3.47
N VAL A 68 1.99 -3.28 3.97
CA VAL A 68 2.07 -4.49 3.14
C VAL A 68 0.68 -5.11 3.09
N ILE A 69 0.13 -5.23 1.89
CA ILE A 69 -1.19 -5.83 1.66
C ILE A 69 -0.99 -7.05 0.77
N ARG A 70 -1.47 -8.20 1.23
CA ARG A 70 -1.35 -9.45 0.49
C ARG A 70 -2.71 -10.12 0.35
N PRO A 71 -2.93 -10.90 -0.72
CA PRO A 71 -4.14 -11.73 -0.78
C PRO A 71 -4.23 -12.63 0.47
N GLN A 72 -5.44 -12.82 0.97
CA GLN A 72 -5.64 -13.60 2.20
C GLN A 72 -5.06 -15.01 2.10
N LEU A 73 -5.16 -15.64 0.94
CA LEU A 73 -4.68 -17.00 0.70
C LEU A 73 -3.23 -17.05 0.21
N GLY A 74 -2.52 -15.92 0.24
CA GLY A 74 -1.13 -15.83 -0.15
C GLY A 74 -0.93 -15.31 -1.57
N ASP A 75 0.32 -15.17 -1.97
CA ASP A 75 0.67 -14.62 -3.27
C ASP A 75 0.22 -15.56 -4.41
N ILE A 76 -0.08 -14.96 -5.55
CA ILE A 76 -0.44 -15.68 -6.77
C ILE A 76 0.77 -15.75 -7.69
#